data_815544484ce811b3ed04ed9f04afe8a2
#
_entry.id   815544484ce811b3ed04ed9f04afe8a2
#
_cell.length_a   1.000
_cell.length_b   1.000
_cell.length_c   1.000
_cell.angle_alpha   90.00
_cell.angle_beta   90.00
_cell.angle_gamma   90.00
#
_symmetry.space_group_name_H-M   'P 1'
#
loop_
_entity.id
_entity.type
_entity.pdbx_description
1 polymer ?
#
loop_
_entity_poly.entity_id
_entity_poly.type
_entity_poly.pdbx_seq_one_letter_code
_entity_poly.pdbx_strand_id
1 'polypeptide(L)'
;SINIEDAYNDNRFNPEVDKETGYKTKTMLCMPIKNNNQEIIGAFQVLNKIDGVFTKSDEDLLAAIGGSASIALENAQLFEQQKELYKEQKLLFESFINTLAASIDARDKITAGHSSRVKLYSMLIVDALNMDEKMKEIIEKAATLHDIGKIGIRDSVLQKEGKLTDEEYKHIQEHVQI
;
A
#
# COMPACT_ATOMS: atom_id res chain seq x y z
N SER A 1 22.95 -26.04 -5.75
CA SER A 1 22.71 -26.32 -7.18
C SER A 1 22.36 -27.78 -7.39
N ILE A 2 21.60 -28.07 -8.42
CA ILE A 2 21.36 -29.40 -8.94
C ILE A 2 21.79 -29.39 -10.41
N ASN A 3 22.79 -30.19 -10.74
CA ASN A 3 23.29 -30.37 -12.09
C ASN A 3 22.95 -31.77 -12.57
N ILE A 4 22.23 -31.91 -13.68
CA ILE A 4 21.78 -33.17 -14.26
C ILE A 4 22.32 -33.24 -15.69
N GLU A 5 23.20 -34.25 -15.92
CA GLU A 5 23.86 -34.48 -17.20
C GLU A 5 22.96 -35.25 -18.19
N ASP A 6 22.09 -36.12 -17.69
CA ASP A 6 21.08 -36.87 -18.46
C ASP A 6 19.76 -36.89 -17.70
N ALA A 7 18.80 -36.07 -18.13
CA ALA A 7 17.56 -35.86 -17.42
C ALA A 7 16.71 -37.12 -17.27
N TYR A 8 16.61 -37.96 -18.31
CA TYR A 8 15.77 -39.14 -18.28
C TYR A 8 16.39 -40.32 -17.51
N ASN A 9 17.67 -40.26 -17.20
CA ASN A 9 18.36 -41.23 -16.36
C ASN A 9 18.57 -40.77 -14.92
N ASP A 10 18.11 -39.57 -14.55
CA ASP A 10 18.20 -39.01 -13.21
C ASP A 10 16.86 -39.08 -12.49
N ASN A 11 16.82 -39.70 -11.30
CA ASN A 11 15.60 -39.90 -10.50
C ASN A 11 14.99 -38.58 -9.92
N ARG A 12 15.74 -37.49 -9.97
CA ARG A 12 15.28 -36.16 -9.54
C ARG A 12 14.52 -35.41 -10.63
N PHE A 13 14.60 -35.89 -11.88
CA PHE A 13 13.90 -35.26 -12.99
C PHE A 13 12.44 -35.74 -13.08
N ASN A 14 11.53 -34.79 -13.23
CA ASN A 14 10.12 -35.10 -13.51
C ASN A 14 9.81 -34.92 -15.01
N PRO A 15 9.52 -36.00 -15.75
CA PRO A 15 9.27 -35.95 -17.19
C PRO A 15 7.85 -35.46 -17.55
N GLU A 16 6.97 -35.19 -16.61
CA GLU A 16 5.57 -34.81 -16.92
C GLU A 16 5.51 -33.49 -17.68
N VAL A 17 6.33 -32.49 -17.28
CA VAL A 17 6.40 -31.19 -17.97
C VAL A 17 6.83 -31.35 -19.44
N ASP A 18 7.79 -32.22 -19.70
CA ASP A 18 8.22 -32.52 -21.08
C ASP A 18 7.09 -33.14 -21.88
N LYS A 19 6.28 -34.04 -21.28
CA LYS A 19 5.12 -34.67 -21.94
C LYS A 19 4.02 -33.68 -22.29
N GLU A 20 3.77 -32.72 -21.38
CA GLU A 20 2.74 -31.71 -21.59
C GLU A 20 3.16 -30.64 -22.60
N THR A 21 4.42 -30.23 -22.59
CA THR A 21 4.93 -29.16 -23.46
C THR A 21 5.46 -29.66 -24.80
N GLY A 22 5.73 -30.96 -24.92
CA GLY A 22 6.41 -31.55 -26.08
C GLY A 22 7.91 -31.22 -26.16
N TYR A 23 8.46 -30.55 -25.14
CA TYR A 23 9.87 -30.25 -25.03
C TYR A 23 10.63 -31.48 -24.56
N LYS A 24 11.85 -31.69 -25.01
CA LYS A 24 12.70 -32.80 -24.55
C LYS A 24 13.91 -32.27 -23.81
N THR A 25 13.88 -32.40 -22.51
CA THR A 25 15.00 -32.04 -21.62
C THR A 25 16.07 -33.11 -21.70
N LYS A 26 17.31 -32.69 -21.98
CA LYS A 26 18.50 -33.55 -22.00
C LYS A 26 19.39 -33.28 -20.80
N THR A 27 19.80 -32.05 -20.60
CA THR A 27 20.63 -31.60 -19.48
C THR A 27 19.92 -30.50 -18.73
N MET A 28 20.11 -30.41 -17.41
CA MET A 28 19.50 -29.38 -16.59
C MET A 28 20.46 -28.89 -15.51
N LEU A 29 20.50 -27.57 -15.31
CA LEU A 29 21.14 -26.96 -14.17
C LEU A 29 20.11 -26.09 -13.44
N CYS A 30 19.79 -26.48 -12.20
CA CYS A 30 18.85 -25.77 -11.33
C CYS A 30 19.60 -25.08 -10.19
N MET A 31 19.33 -23.79 -10.01
CA MET A 31 19.92 -22.95 -8.99
C MET A 31 18.86 -22.38 -8.06
N PRO A 32 19.03 -22.48 -6.73
CA PRO A 32 18.15 -21.80 -5.78
C PRO A 32 18.42 -20.30 -5.80
N ILE A 33 17.35 -19.51 -5.68
CA ILE A 33 17.41 -18.09 -5.37
C ILE A 33 17.26 -17.96 -3.86
N LYS A 34 18.26 -17.38 -3.20
CA LYS A 34 18.29 -17.26 -1.75
C LYS A 34 18.26 -15.79 -1.35
N ASN A 35 17.46 -15.46 -0.35
CA ASN A 35 17.45 -14.13 0.26
C ASN A 35 18.70 -13.89 1.13
N ASN A 36 18.80 -12.68 1.69
CA ASN A 36 19.90 -12.28 2.58
C ASN A 36 19.99 -13.16 3.84
N ASN A 37 18.91 -13.79 4.26
CA ASN A 37 18.85 -14.72 5.39
C ASN A 37 19.22 -16.18 5.01
N GLN A 38 19.66 -16.42 3.77
CA GLN A 38 19.94 -17.73 3.20
C GLN A 38 18.70 -18.64 3.02
N GLU A 39 17.49 -18.10 3.11
CA GLU A 39 16.26 -18.82 2.85
C GLU A 39 16.01 -18.91 1.34
N ILE A 40 15.52 -20.05 0.88
CA ILE A 40 15.19 -20.24 -0.54
C ILE A 40 13.85 -19.54 -0.83
N ILE A 41 13.90 -18.48 -1.63
CA ILE A 41 12.73 -17.70 -2.06
C ILE A 41 12.26 -18.08 -3.46
N GLY A 42 13.01 -18.91 -4.17
CA GLY A 42 12.69 -19.39 -5.48
C GLY A 42 13.78 -20.27 -6.06
N ALA A 43 13.59 -20.71 -7.27
CA ALA A 43 14.61 -21.41 -8.04
C ALA A 43 14.44 -21.06 -9.52
N PHE A 44 15.52 -21.10 -10.27
CA PHE A 44 15.49 -21.04 -11.70
C PHE A 44 16.33 -22.15 -12.31
N GLN A 45 16.01 -22.52 -13.53
CA GLN A 45 16.69 -23.61 -14.20
C GLN A 45 17.03 -23.21 -15.64
N VAL A 46 18.12 -23.73 -16.14
CA VAL A 46 18.50 -23.73 -17.55
C VAL A 46 18.54 -25.16 -18.05
N LEU A 47 18.04 -25.34 -19.25
CA LEU A 47 17.86 -26.66 -19.86
C LEU A 47 18.67 -26.74 -21.14
N ASN A 48 19.14 -27.96 -21.46
CA ASN A 48 19.72 -28.29 -22.74
C ASN A 48 20.90 -27.41 -23.16
N LYS A 49 22.03 -27.54 -22.45
CA LYS A 49 23.28 -26.91 -22.89
C LYS A 49 23.59 -27.32 -24.33
N ILE A 50 23.94 -26.35 -25.17
CA ILE A 50 24.17 -26.55 -26.62
C ILE A 50 25.33 -27.51 -26.84
N ASP A 51 26.46 -27.30 -26.14
CA ASP A 51 27.66 -28.09 -26.28
C ASP A 51 27.98 -28.85 -24.98
N GLY A 52 27.61 -30.16 -24.93
CA GLY A 52 27.93 -31.05 -23.82
C GLY A 52 27.02 -30.88 -22.59
N VAL A 53 27.62 -30.94 -21.40
CA VAL A 53 26.94 -30.85 -20.10
C VAL A 53 27.29 -29.56 -19.37
N PHE A 54 26.49 -29.15 -18.40
CA PHE A 54 26.78 -27.96 -17.59
C PHE A 54 28.03 -28.19 -16.75
N THR A 55 28.95 -27.22 -16.79
CA THR A 55 30.23 -27.25 -16.10
C THR A 55 30.20 -26.41 -14.81
N LYS A 56 31.26 -26.49 -14.04
CA LYS A 56 31.42 -25.64 -12.85
C LYS A 56 31.39 -24.15 -13.17
N SER A 57 31.95 -23.75 -14.33
CA SER A 57 31.88 -22.36 -14.79
C SER A 57 30.43 -21.90 -15.06
N ASP A 58 29.59 -22.79 -15.60
CA ASP A 58 28.16 -22.49 -15.79
C ASP A 58 27.42 -22.33 -14.45
N GLU A 59 27.75 -23.18 -13.46
CA GLU A 59 27.21 -23.05 -12.11
C GLU A 59 27.59 -21.71 -11.47
N ASP A 60 28.86 -21.31 -11.57
CA ASP A 60 29.36 -20.06 -10.99
C ASP A 60 28.72 -18.83 -11.67
N LEU A 61 28.53 -18.89 -12.99
CA LEU A 61 27.81 -17.84 -13.74
C LEU A 61 26.34 -17.73 -13.29
N LEU A 62 25.65 -18.88 -13.22
CA LEU A 62 24.26 -18.91 -12.78
C LEU A 62 24.09 -18.52 -11.32
N ALA A 63 25.05 -18.84 -10.45
CA ALA A 63 25.05 -18.37 -9.07
C ALA A 63 25.13 -16.84 -8.98
N ALA A 64 25.96 -16.21 -9.81
CA ALA A 64 26.04 -14.75 -9.88
C ALA A 64 24.73 -14.11 -10.39
N ILE A 65 24.10 -14.71 -11.42
CA ILE A 65 22.78 -14.29 -11.91
C ILE A 65 21.71 -14.46 -10.82
N GLY A 66 21.76 -15.59 -10.09
CA GLY A 66 20.86 -15.87 -8.98
C GLY A 66 20.94 -14.84 -7.86
N GLY A 67 22.13 -14.35 -7.54
CA GLY A 67 22.32 -13.25 -6.61
C GLY A 67 21.61 -11.94 -7.05
N SER A 68 21.80 -11.58 -8.31
CA SER A 68 21.12 -10.40 -8.86
C SER A 68 19.59 -10.57 -8.93
N ALA A 69 19.14 -11.77 -9.29
CA ALA A 69 17.70 -12.09 -9.31
C ALA A 69 17.08 -12.04 -7.91
N SER A 70 17.81 -12.50 -6.88
CA SER A 70 17.38 -12.42 -5.49
C SER A 70 17.11 -10.98 -5.06
N ILE A 71 18.08 -10.09 -5.30
CA ILE A 71 17.94 -8.66 -4.96
C ILE A 71 16.73 -8.05 -5.68
N ALA A 72 16.55 -8.37 -6.96
CA ALA A 72 15.43 -7.85 -7.74
C ALA A 72 14.07 -8.34 -7.20
N LEU A 73 13.97 -9.62 -6.83
CA LEU A 73 12.77 -10.21 -6.25
C LEU A 73 12.45 -9.63 -4.87
N GLU A 74 13.45 -9.53 -3.99
CA GLU A 74 13.27 -8.91 -2.67
C GLU A 74 12.81 -7.46 -2.79
N ASN A 75 13.44 -6.68 -3.68
CA ASN A 75 13.03 -5.30 -3.92
C ASN A 75 11.59 -5.20 -4.44
N ALA A 76 11.19 -6.08 -5.36
CA ALA A 76 9.81 -6.12 -5.87
C ALA A 76 8.81 -6.47 -4.77
N GLN A 77 9.12 -7.45 -3.92
CA GLN A 77 8.27 -7.83 -2.79
C GLN A 77 8.15 -6.70 -1.75
N LEU A 78 9.26 -6.06 -1.39
CA LEU A 78 9.27 -4.92 -0.47
C LEU A 78 8.46 -3.74 -1.03
N PHE A 79 8.56 -3.48 -2.33
CA PHE A 79 7.79 -2.42 -2.98
C PHE A 79 6.28 -2.70 -2.93
N GLU A 80 5.83 -3.93 -3.20
CA GLU A 80 4.41 -4.28 -3.10
C GLU A 80 3.92 -4.22 -1.63
N GLN A 81 4.71 -4.69 -0.66
CA GLN A 81 4.38 -4.56 0.75
C GLN A 81 4.26 -3.08 1.18
N GLN A 82 5.20 -2.23 0.77
CA GLN A 82 5.16 -0.80 1.05
C GLN A 82 3.89 -0.15 0.48
N LYS A 83 3.52 -0.52 -0.73
CA LYS A 83 2.31 -0.02 -1.40
C LYS A 83 1.03 -0.41 -0.66
N GLU A 84 0.93 -1.65 -0.19
CA GLU A 84 -0.22 -2.09 0.60
C GLU A 84 -0.27 -1.39 1.98
N LEU A 85 0.86 -1.29 2.69
CA LEU A 85 0.93 -0.55 3.95
C LEU A 85 0.55 0.93 3.78
N TYR A 86 0.96 1.56 2.67
CA TYR A 86 0.57 2.94 2.38
C TYR A 86 -0.93 3.09 2.17
N LYS A 87 -1.58 2.13 1.48
CA LYS A 87 -3.04 2.12 1.31
C LYS A 87 -3.76 1.97 2.66
N GLU A 88 -3.32 1.02 3.49
CA GLU A 88 -3.89 0.82 4.83
C GLU A 88 -3.75 2.08 5.68
N GLN A 89 -2.56 2.69 5.68
CA GLN A 89 -2.31 3.93 6.40
C GLN A 89 -3.23 5.07 5.95
N LYS A 90 -3.44 5.20 4.62
CA LYS A 90 -4.36 6.20 4.06
C LYS A 90 -5.79 5.98 4.54
N LEU A 91 -6.29 4.75 4.49
CA LEU A 91 -7.64 4.40 4.95
C LEU A 91 -7.82 4.63 6.46
N LEU A 92 -6.83 4.26 7.26
CA LEU A 92 -6.85 4.50 8.71
C LEU A 92 -6.88 6.00 9.02
N PHE A 93 -6.08 6.80 8.30
CA PHE A 93 -6.05 8.24 8.47
C PHE A 93 -7.39 8.89 8.09
N GLU A 94 -8.00 8.48 6.97
CA GLU A 94 -9.33 8.95 6.56
C GLU A 94 -10.40 8.58 7.59
N SER A 95 -10.38 7.35 8.10
CA SER A 95 -11.30 6.89 9.16
C SER A 95 -11.13 7.71 10.45
N PHE A 96 -9.89 7.99 10.84
CA PHE A 96 -9.56 8.79 12.00
C PHE A 96 -10.10 10.22 11.87
N ILE A 97 -9.87 10.89 10.73
CA ILE A 97 -10.39 12.23 10.44
C ILE A 97 -11.91 12.26 10.52
N ASN A 98 -12.59 11.30 9.88
CA ASN A 98 -14.05 11.22 9.89
C ASN A 98 -14.60 10.98 11.31
N THR A 99 -13.93 10.15 12.10
CA THR A 99 -14.31 9.89 13.49
C THR A 99 -14.15 11.12 14.37
N LEU A 100 -13.06 11.88 14.20
CA LEU A 100 -12.85 13.14 14.92
C LEU A 100 -13.93 14.17 14.56
N ALA A 101 -14.19 14.37 13.27
CA ALA A 101 -15.23 15.29 12.82
C ALA A 101 -16.62 14.91 13.37
N ALA A 102 -16.97 13.63 13.31
CA ALA A 102 -18.23 13.13 13.86
C ALA A 102 -18.31 13.30 15.38
N SER A 103 -17.19 13.15 16.09
CA SER A 103 -17.13 13.33 17.56
C SER A 103 -17.35 14.79 17.96
N ILE A 104 -16.85 15.72 17.15
CA ILE A 104 -17.05 17.16 17.36
C ILE A 104 -18.48 17.57 17.02
N ASP A 105 -18.99 17.10 15.87
CA ASP A 105 -20.39 17.30 15.47
C ASP A 105 -21.38 16.77 16.53
N ALA A 106 -21.06 15.66 17.20
CA ALA A 106 -21.90 15.09 18.25
C ALA A 106 -21.95 15.92 19.54
N ARG A 107 -20.90 16.72 19.83
CA ARG A 107 -20.87 17.66 20.97
C ARG A 107 -21.76 18.88 20.72
N ASP A 108 -21.91 19.28 19.49
CA ASP A 108 -22.70 20.45 19.08
C ASP A 108 -24.07 20.01 18.59
N LYS A 109 -25.07 20.07 19.46
CA LYS A 109 -26.45 19.64 19.17
C LYS A 109 -27.07 20.34 17.96
N ILE A 110 -26.58 21.51 17.60
CA ILE A 110 -27.12 22.33 16.50
C ILE A 110 -26.57 21.86 15.17
N THR A 111 -25.36 21.26 15.18
CA THR A 111 -24.59 20.95 13.95
C THR A 111 -24.52 19.47 13.59
N ALA A 112 -25.33 18.60 14.20
CA ALA A 112 -25.33 17.18 13.86
C ALA A 112 -25.35 16.94 12.35
N GLY A 113 -24.31 16.26 11.82
CA GLY A 113 -24.10 15.99 10.39
C GLY A 113 -23.75 17.22 9.55
N HIS A 114 -23.40 18.34 10.17
CA HIS A 114 -22.98 19.57 9.47
C HIS A 114 -21.71 19.33 8.66
N SER A 115 -20.69 18.78 9.24
CA SER A 115 -19.41 18.53 8.55
C SER A 115 -19.58 17.65 7.31
N SER A 116 -20.44 16.62 7.38
CA SER A 116 -20.78 15.79 6.22
C SER A 116 -21.48 16.57 5.10
N ARG A 117 -22.39 17.48 5.45
CA ARG A 117 -23.08 18.33 4.45
C ARG A 117 -22.12 19.34 3.84
N VAL A 118 -21.29 20.00 4.63
CA VAL A 118 -20.26 20.93 4.15
C VAL A 118 -19.33 20.22 3.18
N LYS A 119 -18.82 19.05 3.53
CA LYS A 119 -18.01 18.21 2.64
C LYS A 119 -18.74 17.95 1.33
N LEU A 120 -19.98 17.44 1.38
CA LEU A 120 -20.76 17.11 0.18
C LEU A 120 -20.91 18.32 -0.75
N TYR A 121 -21.31 19.47 -0.22
CA TYR A 121 -21.50 20.67 -1.04
C TYR A 121 -20.19 21.22 -1.59
N SER A 122 -19.11 21.18 -0.80
CA SER A 122 -17.78 21.56 -1.26
C SER A 122 -17.31 20.68 -2.42
N MET A 123 -17.53 19.37 -2.36
CA MET A 123 -17.14 18.46 -3.44
C MET A 123 -17.97 18.70 -4.71
N LEU A 124 -19.26 18.97 -4.61
CA LEU A 124 -20.09 19.34 -5.76
C LEU A 124 -19.58 20.61 -6.47
N ILE A 125 -19.14 21.59 -5.70
CA ILE A 125 -18.57 22.84 -6.25
C ILE A 125 -17.23 22.56 -6.92
N VAL A 126 -16.37 21.79 -6.28
CA VAL A 126 -15.05 21.41 -6.78
C VAL A 126 -15.15 20.65 -8.11
N ASP A 127 -16.11 19.72 -8.21
CA ASP A 127 -16.39 18.98 -9.45
C ASP A 127 -16.92 19.89 -10.56
N ALA A 128 -17.84 20.80 -10.23
CA ALA A 128 -18.36 21.78 -11.17
C ALA A 128 -17.29 22.74 -11.72
N LEU A 129 -16.27 23.04 -10.91
CA LEU A 129 -15.13 23.88 -11.29
C LEU A 129 -14.01 23.08 -11.99
N ASN A 130 -14.16 21.77 -12.18
CA ASN A 130 -13.17 20.88 -12.79
C ASN A 130 -11.77 21.01 -12.14
N MET A 131 -11.70 21.11 -10.81
CA MET A 131 -10.43 21.18 -10.09
C MET A 131 -9.67 19.85 -10.18
N ASP A 132 -8.33 19.90 -10.09
CA ASP A 132 -7.49 18.71 -10.12
C ASP A 132 -7.68 17.85 -8.85
N GLU A 133 -7.29 16.57 -8.94
CA GLU A 133 -7.45 15.59 -7.84
C GLU A 133 -6.73 16.01 -6.55
N LYS A 134 -5.58 16.68 -6.67
CA LYS A 134 -4.84 17.16 -5.50
C LYS A 134 -5.62 18.25 -4.75
N MET A 135 -6.23 19.17 -5.48
CA MET A 135 -7.08 20.21 -4.90
C MET A 135 -8.35 19.62 -4.30
N LYS A 136 -8.95 18.62 -4.96
CA LYS A 136 -10.11 17.88 -4.43
C LYS A 136 -9.80 17.26 -3.09
N GLU A 137 -8.68 16.53 -2.96
CA GLU A 137 -8.26 15.93 -1.68
C GLU A 137 -8.04 16.98 -0.57
N ILE A 138 -7.46 18.13 -0.89
CA ILE A 138 -7.24 19.22 0.06
C ILE A 138 -8.57 19.78 0.56
N ILE A 139 -9.48 20.10 -0.35
CA ILE A 139 -10.78 20.69 -0.02
C ILE A 139 -11.65 19.69 0.74
N GLU A 140 -11.62 18.41 0.38
CA GLU A 140 -12.34 17.37 1.10
C GLU A 140 -11.92 17.29 2.58
N LYS A 141 -10.61 17.27 2.83
CA LYS A 141 -10.05 17.25 4.19
C LYS A 141 -10.35 18.53 4.96
N ALA A 142 -10.18 19.69 4.30
CA ALA A 142 -10.48 20.99 4.88
C ALA A 142 -11.96 21.09 5.27
N ALA A 143 -12.88 20.71 4.37
CA ALA A 143 -14.30 20.70 4.64
C ALA A 143 -14.71 19.75 5.78
N THR A 144 -14.04 18.60 5.89
CA THR A 144 -14.30 17.64 6.97
C THR A 144 -13.83 18.17 8.32
N LEU A 145 -12.71 18.90 8.36
CA LEU A 145 -12.02 19.34 9.59
C LEU A 145 -12.24 20.82 9.91
N HIS A 146 -13.03 21.56 9.14
CA HIS A 146 -13.14 23.02 9.29
C HIS A 146 -13.53 23.46 10.71
N ASP A 147 -14.26 22.63 11.43
CA ASP A 147 -14.74 22.87 12.78
C ASP A 147 -13.94 22.15 13.88
N ILE A 148 -12.77 21.56 13.54
CA ILE A 148 -11.96 20.76 14.49
C ILE A 148 -11.59 21.56 15.74
N GLY A 149 -11.35 22.87 15.61
CA GLY A 149 -11.04 23.77 16.71
C GLY A 149 -12.13 23.91 17.76
N LYS A 150 -13.38 23.50 17.48
CA LYS A 150 -14.44 23.44 18.49
C LYS A 150 -14.10 22.50 19.66
N ILE A 151 -13.12 21.63 19.51
CA ILE A 151 -12.60 20.80 20.60
C ILE A 151 -12.11 21.66 21.80
N GLY A 152 -11.59 22.85 21.54
CA GLY A 152 -11.13 23.79 22.55
C GLY A 152 -12.24 24.66 23.19
N ILE A 153 -13.47 24.59 22.65
CA ILE A 153 -14.59 25.42 23.13
C ILE A 153 -15.29 24.71 24.31
N ARG A 154 -15.61 25.47 25.37
CA ARG A 154 -16.29 24.96 26.55
C ARG A 154 -17.71 24.50 26.22
N ASP A 155 -18.13 23.34 26.74
CA ASP A 155 -19.47 22.79 26.53
C ASP A 155 -20.59 23.73 26.96
N SER A 156 -20.37 24.50 28.05
CA SER A 156 -21.33 25.49 28.52
C SER A 156 -21.62 26.61 27.52
N VAL A 157 -20.71 26.85 26.60
CA VAL A 157 -20.88 27.85 25.52
C VAL A 157 -21.38 27.17 24.27
N LEU A 158 -20.80 26.03 23.89
CA LEU A 158 -21.12 25.31 22.66
C LEU A 158 -22.57 24.76 22.66
N GLN A 159 -23.06 24.33 23.86
CA GLN A 159 -24.41 23.75 24.02
C GLN A 159 -25.42 24.71 24.61
N LYS A 160 -25.09 26.00 24.70
CA LYS A 160 -25.98 27.01 25.31
C LYS A 160 -27.29 27.15 24.56
N GLU A 161 -28.40 26.97 25.25
CA GLU A 161 -29.71 27.26 24.71
C GLU A 161 -29.98 28.80 24.79
N GLY A 162 -30.19 29.41 23.64
CA GLY A 162 -30.46 30.84 23.54
C GLY A 162 -29.33 31.69 22.97
N LYS A 163 -29.39 33.02 23.20
CA LYS A 163 -28.41 33.93 22.66
C LYS A 163 -27.09 33.88 23.47
N LEU A 164 -25.99 33.87 22.74
CA LEU A 164 -24.65 34.02 23.30
C LEU A 164 -24.42 35.47 23.72
N THR A 165 -23.65 35.64 24.81
CA THR A 165 -23.07 36.95 25.11
C THR A 165 -21.92 37.29 24.14
N ASP A 166 -21.50 38.54 24.08
CA ASP A 166 -20.39 38.93 23.20
C ASP A 166 -19.07 38.21 23.57
N GLU A 167 -18.85 37.90 24.85
CA GLU A 167 -17.68 37.17 25.32
C GLU A 167 -17.74 35.68 24.90
N GLU A 168 -18.93 35.04 25.04
CA GLU A 168 -19.16 33.68 24.60
C GLU A 168 -19.03 33.54 23.08
N TYR A 169 -19.53 34.53 22.33
CA TYR A 169 -19.41 34.55 20.87
C TYR A 169 -17.95 34.67 20.43
N LYS A 170 -17.17 35.54 21.08
CA LYS A 170 -15.71 35.63 20.84
C LYS A 170 -15.02 34.32 21.13
N HIS A 171 -15.38 33.65 22.24
CA HIS A 171 -14.79 32.34 22.57
C HIS A 171 -15.09 31.30 21.49
N ILE A 172 -16.31 31.26 20.90
CA ILE A 172 -16.59 30.36 19.78
C ILE A 172 -15.73 30.74 18.55
N GLN A 173 -15.53 32.02 18.25
CA GLN A 173 -14.70 32.43 17.11
C GLN A 173 -13.24 31.96 17.22
N GLU A 174 -12.73 31.71 18.43
CA GLU A 174 -11.37 31.20 18.64
C GLU A 174 -11.13 29.83 17.99
N HIS A 175 -12.20 29.04 17.70
CA HIS A 175 -12.03 27.72 17.07
C HIS A 175 -11.28 27.79 15.72
N VAL A 176 -11.33 28.92 15.02
CA VAL A 176 -10.65 29.11 13.72
C VAL A 176 -9.11 29.22 13.90
N GLN A 177 -8.64 29.48 15.13
CA GLN A 177 -7.21 29.65 15.46
C GLN A 177 -6.63 28.45 16.21
N ILE A 178 -7.45 27.51 16.64
CA ILE A 178 -7.05 26.28 17.33
C ILE A 178 -6.76 25.19 16.30
#